data_586659e4d530fd0d5998f336c9135f58
#
_entry.id   586659e4d530fd0d5998f336c9135f58
#
_cell.length_a   1.000
_cell.length_b   1.000
_cell.length_c   1.000
_cell.angle_alpha   90.00
_cell.angle_beta   90.00
_cell.angle_gamma   90.00
#
_symmetry.space_group_name_H-M   'P 1'
#
loop_
_entity.id
_entity.type
_entity.pdbx_description
1 polymer ?
#
loop_
_entity_poly.entity_id
_entity_poly.type
_entity_poly.pdbx_seq_one_letter_code
_entity_poly.pdbx_strand_id
1 'polypeptide(L)'
;HGNIHRSGELAAAALVRLLERCDAFRKPARFADVLLACECDARGRLGFEDRPYPQRERLLAVLATAAGVPTEAVARAAQQSGAAGPQIGEAIHRARVEAVAALPG
;
A
#
# COMPACT_ATOMS: atom_id res chain seq x y z
N HIS A 1 -16.58 -18.55 0.68
CA HIS A 1 -16.76 -17.18 1.15
C HIS A 1 -15.57 -16.67 1.93
N GLY A 2 -15.02 -17.47 2.85
CA GLY A 2 -13.83 -17.09 3.58
C GLY A 2 -12.61 -16.87 2.71
N ASN A 3 -12.54 -17.55 1.58
CA ASN A 3 -11.41 -17.43 0.66
C ASN A 3 -11.36 -16.07 -0.03
N ILE A 4 -12.51 -15.45 -0.27
CA ILE A 4 -12.57 -14.13 -0.91
C ILE A 4 -11.98 -13.07 0.02
N HIS A 5 -12.34 -13.10 1.30
CA HIS A 5 -11.80 -12.19 2.29
C HIS A 5 -10.30 -12.41 2.50
N ARG A 6 -9.86 -13.66 2.55
CA ARG A 6 -8.46 -13.99 2.67
C ARG A 6 -7.65 -13.50 1.48
N SER A 7 -8.18 -13.65 0.28
CA SER A 7 -7.53 -13.17 -0.93
C SER A 7 -7.35 -11.65 -0.89
N GLY A 8 -8.36 -10.92 -0.41
CA GLY A 8 -8.29 -9.48 -0.27
C GLY A 8 -7.23 -9.04 0.74
N GLU A 9 -7.16 -9.71 1.89
CA GLU A 9 -6.17 -9.42 2.91
C GLU A 9 -4.75 -9.74 2.42
N LEU A 10 -4.58 -10.87 1.73
CA LEU A 10 -3.28 -11.25 1.18
C LEU A 10 -2.82 -10.27 0.11
N ALA A 11 -3.73 -9.83 -0.75
CA ALA A 11 -3.42 -8.83 -1.76
C ALA A 11 -3.05 -7.49 -1.11
N ALA A 12 -3.79 -7.07 -0.09
CA ALA A 12 -3.51 -5.85 0.66
C ALA A 12 -2.13 -5.93 1.33
N ALA A 13 -1.82 -7.06 1.96
CA ALA A 13 -0.53 -7.27 2.61
C ALA A 13 0.62 -7.18 1.60
N ALA A 14 0.45 -7.77 0.42
CA ALA A 14 1.45 -7.72 -0.64
C ALA A 14 1.67 -6.29 -1.13
N LEU A 15 0.59 -5.52 -1.29
CA LEU A 15 0.67 -4.12 -1.70
C LEU A 15 1.38 -3.26 -0.65
N VAL A 16 1.06 -3.44 0.62
CA VAL A 16 1.72 -2.70 1.70
C VAL A 16 3.21 -3.03 1.76
N ARG A 17 3.58 -4.31 1.61
CA ARG A 17 4.98 -4.72 1.58
C ARG A 17 5.72 -4.11 0.40
N LEU A 18 5.06 -4.04 -0.75
CA LEU A 18 5.63 -3.37 -1.92
C LEU A 18 5.95 -1.92 -1.63
N LEU A 19 5.01 -1.20 -1.02
CA LEU A 19 5.21 0.20 -0.64
C LEU A 19 6.36 0.36 0.36
N GLU A 20 6.47 -0.55 1.32
CA GLU A 20 7.55 -0.55 2.29
C GLU A 20 8.91 -0.76 1.64
N ARG A 21 9.01 -1.72 0.70
CA ARG A 21 10.25 -1.99 -0.04
C ARG A 21 10.68 -0.82 -0.90
N CYS A 22 9.73 -0.12 -1.49
CA CYS A 22 10.01 1.03 -2.36
C CYS A 22 10.23 2.31 -1.57
N ASP A 23 10.17 2.24 -0.23
CA ASP A 23 10.32 3.41 0.64
C ASP A 23 9.28 4.48 0.33
N ALA A 24 8.07 4.05 -0.13
CA ALA A 24 7.03 4.95 -0.60
C ALA A 24 6.46 5.84 0.51
N PHE A 25 6.47 5.35 1.74
CA PHE A 25 5.96 6.12 2.88
C PHE A 25 6.87 7.30 3.23
N ARG A 26 8.19 7.12 3.04
CA ARG A 26 9.16 8.18 3.28
C ARG A 26 9.35 9.10 2.09
N LYS A 27 9.22 8.56 0.88
CA LYS A 27 9.47 9.26 -0.37
C LYS A 27 8.34 9.05 -1.37
N PRO A 28 7.13 9.55 -1.05
CA PRO A 28 5.97 9.31 -1.90
C PRO A 28 6.10 9.91 -3.30
N ALA A 29 6.75 11.07 -3.43
CA ALA A 29 6.96 11.69 -4.73
C ALA A 29 7.83 10.82 -5.63
N ARG A 30 8.87 10.21 -5.08
CA ARG A 30 9.74 9.29 -5.83
C ARG A 30 8.95 8.07 -6.31
N PHE A 31 8.09 7.52 -5.45
CA PHE A 31 7.25 6.39 -5.81
C PHE A 31 6.30 6.77 -6.95
N ALA A 32 5.68 7.96 -6.88
CA ALA A 32 4.81 8.46 -7.94
C ALA A 32 5.58 8.59 -9.27
N ASP A 33 6.82 9.08 -9.23
CA ASP A 33 7.67 9.21 -10.42
C ASP A 33 7.98 7.83 -11.03
N VAL A 34 8.26 6.84 -10.20
CA VAL A 34 8.51 5.47 -10.66
C VAL A 34 7.25 4.90 -11.32
N LEU A 35 6.07 5.13 -10.74
CA LEU A 35 4.82 4.68 -11.32
C LEU A 35 4.54 5.37 -12.65
N LEU A 36 4.83 6.66 -12.75
CA LEU A 36 4.67 7.40 -14.00
C LEU A 36 5.59 6.84 -15.09
N ALA A 37 6.83 6.52 -14.74
CA ALA A 37 7.76 5.90 -15.69
C ALA A 37 7.25 4.54 -16.17
N CYS A 38 6.70 3.73 -15.27
CA CYS A 38 6.10 2.44 -15.62
C CYS A 38 4.89 2.62 -16.55
N GLU A 39 4.06 3.63 -16.30
CA GLU A 39 2.92 3.93 -17.15
C GLU A 39 3.38 4.33 -18.56
N CYS A 40 4.37 5.21 -18.65
CA CYS A 40 4.93 5.65 -19.93
C CYS A 40 5.50 4.47 -20.72
N ASP A 41 6.23 3.57 -20.04
CA ASP A 41 6.78 2.37 -20.69
C ASP A 41 5.67 1.47 -21.21
N ALA A 42 4.63 1.23 -20.41
CA ALA A 42 3.52 0.39 -20.82
C ALA A 42 2.75 0.98 -21.99
N ARG A 43 2.53 2.29 -22.00
CA ARG A 43 1.82 2.98 -23.10
C ARG A 43 2.66 3.10 -24.35
N GLY A 44 3.99 3.12 -24.21
CA GLY A 44 4.90 3.20 -25.34
C GLY A 44 5.03 1.92 -26.14
N ARG A 45 4.47 0.82 -25.64
CA ARG A 45 4.48 -0.45 -26.36
C ARG A 45 3.41 -0.45 -27.44
N LEU A 46 3.62 -1.27 -28.45
CA LEU A 46 2.81 -1.32 -29.67
C LEU A 46 1.30 -1.29 -29.39
N GLY A 47 0.66 -0.20 -29.79
CA GLY A 47 -0.80 -0.07 -29.76
C GLY A 47 -1.41 0.15 -28.39
N PHE A 48 -0.62 0.40 -27.35
CA PHE A 48 -1.13 0.55 -26.00
C PHE A 48 -1.26 2.01 -25.52
N GLU A 49 -0.84 2.98 -26.33
CA GLU A 49 -0.85 4.39 -25.95
C GLU A 49 -2.23 4.92 -25.55
N ASP A 50 -3.28 4.38 -26.16
CA ASP A 50 -4.66 4.82 -25.91
C ASP A 50 -5.36 4.03 -24.80
N ARG A 51 -4.70 3.03 -24.25
CA ARG A 51 -5.30 2.22 -23.20
C ARG A 51 -5.16 2.87 -21.82
N PRO A 52 -6.19 2.79 -20.99
CA PRO A 52 -6.07 3.28 -19.61
C PRO A 52 -5.02 2.48 -18.83
N TYR A 53 -4.36 3.15 -17.91
CA TYR A 53 -3.39 2.50 -17.02
C TYR A 53 -3.85 2.68 -15.58
N PRO A 54 -4.82 1.86 -15.11
CA PRO A 54 -5.41 2.01 -13.79
C PRO A 54 -4.46 1.67 -12.64
N GLN A 55 -3.38 0.94 -12.92
CA GLN A 55 -2.42 0.52 -11.90
C GLN A 55 -1.80 1.69 -11.15
N ARG A 56 -1.46 2.77 -11.85
CA ARG A 56 -0.86 3.95 -11.23
C ARG A 56 -1.83 4.59 -10.23
N GLU A 57 -3.06 4.84 -10.65
CA GLU A 57 -4.07 5.44 -9.79
C GLU A 57 -4.37 4.55 -8.60
N ARG A 58 -4.47 3.25 -8.83
CA ARG A 58 -4.73 2.29 -7.77
C ARG A 58 -3.61 2.26 -6.74
N LEU A 59 -2.37 2.21 -7.18
CA LEU A 59 -1.23 2.18 -6.28
C LEU A 59 -1.07 3.49 -5.51
N LEU A 60 -1.34 4.63 -6.15
CA LEU A 60 -1.34 5.91 -5.46
C LEU A 60 -2.46 5.99 -4.42
N ALA A 61 -3.65 5.46 -4.73
CA ALA A 61 -4.75 5.39 -3.78
C ALA A 61 -4.39 4.48 -2.59
N VAL A 62 -3.77 3.35 -2.85
CA VAL A 62 -3.29 2.43 -1.81
C VAL A 62 -2.27 3.13 -0.92
N LEU A 63 -1.31 3.83 -1.52
CA LEU A 63 -0.31 4.58 -0.76
C LEU A 63 -0.96 5.66 0.12
N ALA A 64 -1.88 6.44 -0.45
CA ALA A 64 -2.57 7.49 0.30
C ALA A 64 -3.35 6.90 1.49
N THR A 65 -4.04 5.79 1.27
CA THR A 65 -4.79 5.11 2.32
C THR A 65 -3.88 4.59 3.42
N ALA A 66 -2.81 3.91 3.06
CA ALA A 66 -1.87 3.34 4.02
C ALA A 66 -1.09 4.44 4.76
N ALA A 67 -0.71 5.49 4.05
CA ALA A 67 -0.01 6.63 4.66
C ALA A 67 -0.91 7.43 5.61
N GLY A 68 -2.23 7.38 5.38
CA GLY A 68 -3.21 8.03 6.25
C GLY A 68 -3.43 7.35 7.59
N VAL A 69 -2.90 6.14 7.78
CA VAL A 69 -3.02 5.42 9.06
C VAL A 69 -2.25 6.20 10.14
N PRO A 70 -2.89 6.48 11.30
CA PRO A 70 -2.24 7.24 12.37
C PRO A 70 -1.22 6.36 13.11
N THR A 71 0.01 6.32 12.59
CA THR A 71 1.04 5.41 13.10
C THR A 71 1.41 5.68 14.55
N GLU A 72 1.40 6.93 14.97
CA GLU A 72 1.67 7.28 16.36
C GLU A 72 0.62 6.71 17.31
N ALA A 73 -0.67 6.82 16.94
CA ALA A 73 -1.75 6.28 17.75
C ALA A 73 -1.68 4.75 17.80
N VAL A 74 -1.38 4.11 16.67
CA VAL A 74 -1.23 2.65 16.59
C VAL A 74 -0.05 2.20 17.46
N ALA A 75 1.09 2.89 17.36
CA ALA A 75 2.27 2.57 18.16
C ALA A 75 1.98 2.73 19.66
N ARG A 76 1.29 3.79 20.06
CA ARG A 76 0.93 4.03 21.43
C ARG A 76 0.02 2.93 21.98
N ALA A 77 -1.00 2.56 21.20
CA ALA A 77 -1.92 1.49 21.60
C ALA A 77 -1.19 0.16 21.74
N ALA A 78 -0.26 -0.13 20.81
CA ALA A 78 0.54 -1.34 20.88
C ALA A 78 1.42 -1.36 22.13
N GLN A 79 2.06 -0.25 22.46
CA GLN A 79 2.86 -0.12 23.68
C GLN A 79 2.03 -0.36 24.94
N GLN A 80 0.82 0.18 24.98
CA GLN A 80 -0.10 -0.02 26.10
C GLN A 80 -0.50 -1.49 26.24
N SER A 81 -0.50 -2.24 25.14
CA SER A 81 -0.78 -3.68 25.15
C SER A 81 0.45 -4.53 25.48
N GLY A 82 1.59 -3.90 25.73
CA GLY A 82 2.82 -4.60 26.08
C GLY A 82 3.75 -4.88 24.91
N ALA A 83 3.44 -4.38 23.72
CA ALA A 83 4.31 -4.55 22.56
C ALA A 83 5.57 -3.69 22.67
N ALA A 84 6.66 -4.18 22.14
CA ALA A 84 7.93 -3.46 22.14
C ALA A 84 8.68 -3.74 20.83
N GLY A 85 9.43 -2.74 20.34
CA GLY A 85 10.30 -2.88 19.18
C GLY A 85 9.60 -3.42 17.93
N PRO A 86 10.01 -4.61 17.45
CA PRO A 86 9.45 -5.18 16.21
C PRO A 86 7.94 -5.38 16.24
N GLN A 87 7.37 -5.64 17.40
CA GLN A 87 5.93 -5.83 17.55
C GLN A 87 5.14 -4.55 17.26
N ILE A 88 5.71 -3.38 17.56
CA ILE A 88 5.11 -2.10 17.23
C ILE A 88 5.08 -1.92 15.71
N GLY A 89 6.17 -2.24 15.04
CA GLY A 89 6.25 -2.21 13.57
C GLY A 89 5.21 -3.14 12.93
N GLU A 90 5.04 -4.34 13.48
CA GLU A 90 4.03 -5.28 13.01
C GLU A 90 2.61 -4.74 13.19
N ALA A 91 2.34 -4.06 14.31
CA ALA A 91 1.04 -3.46 14.57
C ALA A 91 0.73 -2.37 13.55
N ILE A 92 1.71 -1.54 13.21
CA ILE A 92 1.58 -0.50 12.19
C ILE A 92 1.33 -1.14 10.82
N HIS A 93 2.12 -2.15 10.46
CA HIS A 93 1.94 -2.87 9.21
C HIS A 93 0.54 -3.46 9.09
N ARG A 94 0.07 -4.11 10.15
CA ARG A 94 -1.28 -4.71 10.18
C ARG A 94 -2.36 -3.64 10.02
N ALA A 95 -2.22 -2.50 10.68
CA ALA A 95 -3.18 -1.40 10.56
C ALA A 95 -3.23 -0.88 9.12
N ARG A 96 -2.09 -0.78 8.46
CA ARG A 96 -2.02 -0.38 7.06
C ARG A 96 -2.68 -1.41 6.14
N VAL A 97 -2.44 -2.69 6.39
CA VAL A 97 -3.06 -3.79 5.63
C VAL A 97 -4.59 -3.74 5.77
N GLU A 98 -5.09 -3.55 6.98
CA GLU A 98 -6.53 -3.47 7.22
C GLU A 98 -7.14 -2.28 6.48
N ALA A 99 -6.49 -1.12 6.51
CA ALA A 99 -6.96 0.06 5.82
C ALA A 99 -7.02 -0.16 4.30
N VAL A 100 -5.98 -0.76 3.74
CA VAL A 100 -5.92 -1.06 2.29
C VAL A 100 -6.95 -2.11 1.92
N ALA A 101 -7.14 -3.14 2.75
CA ALA A 101 -8.12 -4.20 2.49
C ALA A 101 -9.56 -3.65 2.50
N ALA A 102 -9.80 -2.55 3.19
CA ALA A 102 -11.12 -1.90 3.22
C ALA A 102 -11.42 -1.08 1.96
N LEU A 103 -10.43 -0.84 1.10
CA LEU A 103 -10.66 -0.10 -0.14
C LEU A 103 -11.51 -0.93 -1.12
N PRO A 104 -12.45 -0.27 -1.82
CA PRO A 104 -13.24 -0.95 -2.84
C PRO A 104 -12.38 -1.36 -4.03
N GLY A 105 -12.64 -2.54 -4.50
CA GLY A 105 -12.09 -3.04 -5.72
C GLY A 105 -10.71 -3.36 -5.86
#